data_db6b657c2c8bef99d6f0f8822688c8e7
#
_entry.id   db6b657c2c8bef99d6f0f8822688c8e7
#
_cell.length_a   1.000
_cell.length_b   1.000
_cell.length_c   1.000
_cell.angle_alpha   90.00
_cell.angle_beta   90.00
_cell.angle_gamma   90.00
#
_symmetry.space_group_name_H-M   'P 1'
#
loop_
_entity.id
_entity.type
_entity.pdbx_description
1 polymer ?
#
loop_
_entity_poly.entity_id
_entity_poly.type
_entity_poly.pdbx_seq_one_letter_code
_entity_poly.pdbx_strand_id
1 'polypeptide(L)'
;MEINDLIIFKTVANEGSISKAAKELGYVQPNVTERIKKLEQELETPLLHRDNKGVSLLPSGDILLDYTNQILTLVEEAKDKIKTSSSSYVIATSQSILTNYLSKRIKENLRDYQIYVENSSHLHKLLQQQKVDMVITYEDDPEAAFKKVFTTAIFVGLLKAKETPTIDYAKELFFVSNDKKCPFRNKTIQFLKENNLSQRQLQQLDSYSLMEEFIQDGKGIAFLPIRNDTLVPIEDVPIEKLAVHFFTNQHSLKQIPDELFD
;
A
#
# COMPACT_ATOMS: atom_id res chain seq x y z
N MET A 1 32.58 -6.16 7.93
CA MET A 1 31.13 -5.99 8.18
C MET A 1 30.41 -7.29 7.89
N GLU A 2 29.80 -7.89 8.91
CA GLU A 2 29.05 -9.14 8.81
C GLU A 2 27.54 -8.85 8.91
N ILE A 3 26.69 -9.75 8.41
CA ILE A 3 25.22 -9.60 8.53
C ILE A 3 24.82 -9.45 10.00
N ASN A 4 25.48 -10.15 10.89
CA ASN A 4 25.20 -10.06 12.33
C ASN A 4 25.53 -8.67 12.91
N ASP A 5 26.53 -7.97 12.39
CA ASP A 5 26.85 -6.60 12.80
C ASP A 5 25.73 -5.64 12.38
N LEU A 6 25.12 -5.85 11.21
CA LEU A 6 23.99 -5.09 10.74
C LEU A 6 22.72 -5.33 11.59
N ILE A 7 22.47 -6.58 11.99
CA ILE A 7 21.36 -6.93 12.89
C ILE A 7 21.54 -6.23 14.23
N ILE A 8 22.74 -6.30 14.81
CA ILE A 8 23.06 -5.64 16.08
C ILE A 8 22.89 -4.13 15.97
N PHE A 9 23.41 -3.52 14.91
CA PHE A 9 23.29 -2.08 14.67
C PHE A 9 21.82 -1.65 14.55
N LYS A 10 21.01 -2.34 13.75
CA LYS A 10 19.59 -2.08 13.59
C LYS A 10 18.83 -2.18 14.92
N THR A 11 19.10 -3.22 15.70
CA THR A 11 18.45 -3.39 17.00
C THR A 11 18.83 -2.27 17.98
N VAL A 12 20.12 -1.84 18.00
CA VAL A 12 20.57 -0.71 18.82
C VAL A 12 19.89 0.59 18.41
N ALA A 13 19.76 0.84 17.09
CA ALA A 13 19.08 2.00 16.56
C ALA A 13 17.59 2.04 16.95
N ASN A 14 16.88 0.90 16.83
CA ASN A 14 15.46 0.81 17.16
C ASN A 14 15.20 0.95 18.68
N GLU A 15 16.03 0.31 19.52
CA GLU A 15 15.87 0.34 20.97
C GLU A 15 16.36 1.65 21.62
N GLY A 16 17.14 2.45 20.90
CA GLY A 16 17.78 3.64 21.46
C GLY A 16 18.69 3.36 22.66
N SER A 17 19.10 2.08 22.85
CA SER A 17 19.85 1.64 24.03
C SER A 17 20.62 0.36 23.75
N ILE A 18 21.94 0.39 23.98
CA ILE A 18 22.81 -0.78 23.83
C ILE A 18 22.41 -1.89 24.83
N SER A 19 22.03 -1.54 26.05
CA SER A 19 21.63 -2.54 27.06
C SER A 19 20.34 -3.26 26.71
N LYS A 20 19.34 -2.54 26.19
CA LYS A 20 18.07 -3.12 25.74
C LYS A 20 18.30 -4.00 24.51
N ALA A 21 19.04 -3.52 23.52
CA ALA A 21 19.40 -4.29 22.33
C ALA A 21 20.17 -5.58 22.68
N ALA A 22 21.11 -5.51 23.61
CA ALA A 22 21.83 -6.69 24.09
C ALA A 22 20.88 -7.73 24.70
N LYS A 23 19.93 -7.28 25.52
CA LYS A 23 18.92 -8.15 26.15
C LYS A 23 18.02 -8.80 25.08
N GLU A 24 17.55 -8.04 24.11
CA GLU A 24 16.70 -8.52 23.02
C GLU A 24 17.41 -9.59 22.16
N LEU A 25 18.68 -9.35 21.85
CA LEU A 25 19.49 -10.25 21.02
C LEU A 25 20.11 -11.44 21.80
N GLY A 26 19.95 -11.50 23.12
CA GLY A 26 20.56 -12.52 23.95
C GLY A 26 22.07 -12.38 24.11
N TYR A 27 22.61 -11.19 23.92
CA TYR A 27 24.03 -10.86 24.11
C TYR A 27 24.28 -10.15 25.45
N VAL A 28 25.54 -10.14 25.85
CA VAL A 28 26.00 -9.26 26.94
C VAL A 28 26.36 -7.88 26.35
N GLN A 29 26.05 -6.81 27.08
CA GLN A 29 26.26 -5.43 26.61
C GLN A 29 27.67 -5.12 26.11
N PRO A 30 28.79 -5.60 26.73
CA PRO A 30 30.13 -5.39 26.20
C PRO A 30 30.32 -5.89 24.76
N ASN A 31 29.74 -7.07 24.43
CA ASN A 31 29.86 -7.64 23.08
C ASN A 31 29.15 -6.77 22.03
N VAL A 32 27.95 -6.28 22.35
CA VAL A 32 27.22 -5.33 21.46
C VAL A 32 28.02 -4.05 21.27
N THR A 33 28.58 -3.50 22.38
CA THR A 33 29.40 -2.28 22.32
C THR A 33 30.62 -2.47 21.43
N GLU A 34 31.33 -3.60 21.57
CA GLU A 34 32.53 -3.90 20.79
C GLU A 34 32.19 -4.08 19.31
N ARG A 35 31.12 -4.80 18.99
CA ARG A 35 30.64 -5.00 17.61
C ARG A 35 30.29 -3.68 16.91
N ILE A 36 29.56 -2.80 17.59
CA ILE A 36 29.25 -1.46 17.04
C ILE A 36 30.54 -0.66 16.82
N LYS A 37 31.46 -0.65 17.82
CA LYS A 37 32.73 0.03 17.68
C LYS A 37 33.55 -0.47 16.51
N LYS A 38 33.58 -1.78 16.30
CA LYS A 38 34.30 -2.43 15.19
C LYS A 38 33.67 -2.05 13.84
N LEU A 39 32.33 -1.99 13.77
CA LEU A 39 31.59 -1.54 12.58
C LEU A 39 31.92 -0.07 12.25
N GLU A 40 31.91 0.82 13.23
CA GLU A 40 32.28 2.22 13.08
C GLU A 40 33.73 2.39 12.63
N GLN A 41 34.65 1.57 13.15
CA GLN A 41 36.05 1.55 12.74
C GLN A 41 36.23 1.08 11.29
N GLU A 42 35.53 0.03 10.89
CA GLU A 42 35.61 -0.48 9.52
C GLU A 42 35.06 0.51 8.49
N LEU A 43 34.01 1.26 8.86
CA LEU A 43 33.42 2.29 8.02
C LEU A 43 34.11 3.65 8.14
N GLU A 44 35.14 3.75 9.01
CA GLU A 44 35.90 4.97 9.30
C GLU A 44 34.99 6.17 9.66
N THR A 45 33.81 5.90 10.21
CA THR A 45 32.80 6.91 10.48
C THR A 45 31.96 6.52 11.69
N PRO A 46 31.71 7.45 12.65
CA PRO A 46 30.77 7.20 13.73
C PRO A 46 29.34 7.10 13.21
N LEU A 47 28.56 6.16 13.72
CA LEU A 47 27.19 5.89 13.34
C LEU A 47 26.20 6.34 14.40
N LEU A 48 26.63 6.33 15.67
CA LEU A 48 25.78 6.53 16.83
C LEU A 48 26.32 7.68 17.69
N HIS A 49 25.41 8.53 18.11
CA HIS A 49 25.62 9.46 19.22
C HIS A 49 25.19 8.81 20.53
N ARG A 50 26.02 8.89 21.56
CA ARG A 50 25.79 8.28 22.88
C ARG A 50 25.80 9.36 23.93
N ASP A 51 24.75 9.46 24.71
CA ASP A 51 24.65 10.37 25.86
C ASP A 51 24.00 9.70 27.06
N ASN A 52 23.76 10.46 28.13
CA ASN A 52 23.14 9.97 29.34
C ASN A 52 21.65 9.59 29.18
N LYS A 53 21.04 9.93 28.04
CA LYS A 53 19.65 9.60 27.70
C LYS A 53 19.53 8.34 26.85
N GLY A 54 20.64 7.88 26.26
CA GLY A 54 20.66 6.67 25.45
C GLY A 54 21.54 6.78 24.19
N VAL A 55 21.05 6.23 23.12
CA VAL A 55 21.72 6.17 21.81
C VAL A 55 20.78 6.73 20.74
N SER A 56 21.29 7.61 19.89
CA SER A 56 20.60 8.12 18.70
C SER A 56 21.48 7.94 17.46
N LEU A 57 20.87 7.93 16.28
CA LEU A 57 21.60 7.86 15.01
C LEU A 57 22.26 9.20 14.71
N LEU A 58 23.45 9.11 14.11
CA LEU A 58 24.07 10.19 13.35
C LEU A 58 23.59 10.11 11.89
N PRO A 59 23.77 11.16 11.05
CA PRO A 59 23.38 11.11 9.63
C PRO A 59 23.99 9.92 8.87
N SER A 60 25.21 9.52 9.19
CA SER A 60 25.86 8.31 8.69
C SER A 60 25.17 7.03 9.16
N GLY A 61 24.64 7.04 10.38
CA GLY A 61 23.84 5.94 10.92
C GLY A 61 22.50 5.78 10.24
N ASP A 62 21.81 6.88 9.91
CA ASP A 62 20.55 6.86 9.16
C ASP A 62 20.78 6.21 7.78
N ILE A 63 21.82 6.63 7.07
CA ILE A 63 22.20 6.02 5.78
C ILE A 63 22.44 4.52 5.93
N LEU A 64 23.25 4.11 6.92
CA LEU A 64 23.54 2.70 7.14
C LEU A 64 22.28 1.91 7.53
N LEU A 65 21.36 2.50 8.29
CA LEU A 65 20.11 1.84 8.68
C LEU A 65 19.22 1.53 7.48
N ASP A 66 19.14 2.47 6.52
CA ASP A 66 18.40 2.27 5.29
C ASP A 66 18.97 1.11 4.45
N TYR A 67 20.29 1.07 4.26
CA TYR A 67 20.94 -0.04 3.58
C TYR A 67 20.87 -1.35 4.37
N THR A 68 20.98 -1.29 5.70
CA THR A 68 20.81 -2.46 6.56
C THR A 68 19.44 -3.11 6.38
N ASN A 69 18.40 -2.31 6.33
CA ASN A 69 17.04 -2.82 6.09
C ASN A 69 16.94 -3.53 4.74
N GLN A 70 17.53 -2.97 3.68
CA GLN A 70 17.53 -3.55 2.35
C GLN A 70 18.32 -4.88 2.32
N ILE A 71 19.54 -4.91 2.88
CA ILE A 71 20.40 -6.10 2.93
C ILE A 71 19.70 -7.25 3.69
N LEU A 72 19.17 -6.96 4.87
CA LEU A 72 18.51 -7.99 5.69
C LEU A 72 17.28 -8.57 4.99
N THR A 73 16.55 -7.75 4.25
CA THR A 73 15.44 -8.24 3.42
C THR A 73 15.89 -9.16 2.32
N LEU A 74 16.91 -8.76 1.55
CA LEU A 74 17.44 -9.61 0.48
C LEU A 74 17.93 -10.96 1.03
N VAL A 75 18.48 -10.97 2.23
CA VAL A 75 18.90 -12.22 2.92
C VAL A 75 17.68 -13.10 3.24
N GLU A 76 16.60 -12.52 3.79
CA GLU A 76 15.39 -13.28 4.08
C GLU A 76 14.68 -13.77 2.80
N GLU A 77 14.59 -12.90 1.78
CA GLU A 77 14.07 -13.31 0.46
C GLU A 77 14.87 -14.49 -0.14
N ALA A 78 16.19 -14.46 -0.04
CA ALA A 78 17.03 -15.55 -0.52
C ALA A 78 16.76 -16.85 0.26
N LYS A 79 16.66 -16.76 1.59
CA LYS A 79 16.32 -17.93 2.43
C LYS A 79 14.94 -18.51 2.09
N ASP A 80 13.98 -17.65 1.85
CA ASP A 80 12.61 -18.08 1.52
C ASP A 80 12.56 -18.71 0.12
N LYS A 81 13.23 -18.11 -0.88
CA LYS A 81 13.36 -18.70 -2.22
C LYS A 81 14.05 -20.05 -2.23
N ILE A 82 15.03 -20.27 -1.36
CA ILE A 82 15.70 -21.57 -1.21
C ILE A 82 14.78 -22.60 -0.54
N LYS A 83 13.96 -22.16 0.43
CA LYS A 83 13.07 -23.06 1.19
C LYS A 83 11.77 -23.40 0.47
N THR A 84 11.26 -22.49 -0.34
CA THR A 84 9.95 -22.63 -0.98
C THR A 84 10.08 -22.66 -2.50
N SER A 85 9.76 -23.83 -3.07
CA SER A 85 9.51 -23.97 -4.51
C SER A 85 8.20 -23.29 -4.96
N SER A 86 7.46 -22.67 -4.05
CA SER A 86 6.21 -21.92 -4.34
C SER A 86 5.90 -20.96 -3.21
N SER A 87 6.49 -19.78 -3.20
CA SER A 87 5.99 -18.69 -2.36
C SER A 87 4.91 -17.94 -3.12
N SER A 88 3.70 -17.84 -2.55
CA SER A 88 2.64 -17.00 -3.09
C SER A 88 3.13 -15.56 -3.29
N TYR A 89 2.65 -14.93 -4.36
CA TYR A 89 2.93 -13.52 -4.64
C TYR A 89 2.01 -12.66 -3.76
N VAL A 90 2.59 -11.79 -2.94
CA VAL A 90 1.84 -11.03 -1.94
C VAL A 90 1.51 -9.64 -2.49
N ILE A 91 0.22 -9.35 -2.63
CA ILE A 91 -0.29 -8.10 -3.20
C ILE A 91 -1.10 -7.34 -2.15
N ALA A 92 -0.86 -6.05 -2.02
CA ALA A 92 -1.76 -5.16 -1.30
C ALA A 92 -2.47 -4.20 -2.27
N THR A 93 -3.76 -4.03 -2.08
CA THR A 93 -4.59 -3.19 -2.95
C THR A 93 -5.84 -2.69 -2.25
N SER A 94 -6.59 -1.77 -2.86
CA SER A 94 -7.92 -1.38 -2.39
C SER A 94 -8.99 -2.39 -2.82
N GLN A 95 -10.10 -2.42 -2.09
CA GLN A 95 -11.23 -3.31 -2.43
C GLN A 95 -11.74 -3.09 -3.87
N SER A 96 -11.80 -1.84 -4.32
CA SER A 96 -12.26 -1.52 -5.66
C SER A 96 -11.33 -2.04 -6.76
N ILE A 97 -10.01 -1.96 -6.59
CA ILE A 97 -9.04 -2.51 -7.54
C ILE A 97 -9.10 -4.04 -7.53
N LEU A 98 -9.15 -4.66 -6.35
CA LEU A 98 -9.31 -6.11 -6.25
C LEU A 98 -10.53 -6.58 -7.05
N THR A 99 -11.67 -5.96 -6.84
CA THR A 99 -12.94 -6.38 -7.44
C THR A 99 -13.00 -6.08 -8.95
N ASN A 100 -12.50 -4.92 -9.38
CA ASN A 100 -12.70 -4.44 -10.76
C ASN A 100 -11.56 -4.78 -11.71
N TYR A 101 -10.36 -5.02 -11.18
CA TYR A 101 -9.19 -5.30 -11.99
C TYR A 101 -8.59 -6.66 -11.69
N LEU A 102 -8.18 -6.91 -10.44
CA LEU A 102 -7.32 -8.03 -10.08
C LEU A 102 -8.06 -9.37 -10.07
N SER A 103 -9.30 -9.42 -9.58
CA SER A 103 -10.05 -10.67 -9.39
C SER A 103 -10.21 -11.50 -10.66
N LYS A 104 -10.33 -10.86 -11.82
CA LYS A 104 -10.47 -11.54 -13.11
C LYS A 104 -9.17 -12.19 -13.56
N ARG A 105 -8.03 -11.61 -13.19
CA ARG A 105 -6.68 -12.01 -13.62
C ARG A 105 -6.12 -13.15 -12.80
N ILE A 106 -6.38 -13.14 -11.50
CA ILE A 106 -5.84 -14.16 -10.57
C ILE A 106 -6.77 -15.37 -10.39
N LYS A 107 -7.95 -15.37 -11.03
CA LYS A 107 -9.00 -16.36 -10.80
C LYS A 107 -8.52 -17.81 -10.98
N GLU A 108 -7.71 -18.06 -11.97
CA GLU A 108 -7.22 -19.41 -12.30
C GLU A 108 -6.06 -19.84 -11.38
N ASN A 109 -5.25 -18.89 -10.93
CA ASN A 109 -4.05 -19.12 -10.13
C ASN A 109 -4.16 -18.58 -8.69
N LEU A 110 -5.38 -18.56 -8.12
CA LEU A 110 -5.65 -17.92 -6.83
C LEU A 110 -4.74 -18.42 -5.68
N ARG A 111 -4.29 -19.67 -5.74
CA ARG A 111 -3.39 -20.26 -4.73
C ARG A 111 -1.99 -19.66 -4.73
N ASP A 112 -1.60 -19.04 -5.83
CA ASP A 112 -0.28 -18.44 -6.00
C ASP A 112 -0.22 -17.01 -5.46
N TYR A 113 -1.35 -16.50 -4.93
CA TYR A 113 -1.47 -15.14 -4.42
C TYR A 113 -1.94 -15.09 -2.97
N GLN A 114 -1.37 -14.14 -2.24
CA GLN A 114 -1.92 -13.62 -0.98
C GLN A 114 -2.31 -12.17 -1.19
N ILE A 115 -3.54 -11.80 -0.82
CA ILE A 115 -4.06 -10.47 -1.10
C ILE A 115 -4.47 -9.79 0.20
N TYR A 116 -3.88 -8.63 0.44
CA TYR A 116 -4.26 -7.71 1.50
C TYR A 116 -5.11 -6.59 0.91
N VAL A 117 -6.28 -6.38 1.50
CA VAL A 117 -7.15 -5.25 1.13
C VAL A 117 -7.03 -4.18 2.21
N GLU A 118 -6.57 -3.00 1.81
CA GLU A 118 -6.26 -1.90 2.71
C GLU A 118 -6.70 -0.56 2.12
N ASN A 119 -6.82 0.43 3.00
CA ASN A 119 -7.04 1.81 2.59
C ASN A 119 -5.77 2.38 1.95
N SER A 120 -5.92 3.32 1.02
CA SER A 120 -4.82 3.93 0.26
C SER A 120 -3.69 4.44 1.16
N SER A 121 -4.03 5.01 2.32
CA SER A 121 -3.04 5.53 3.28
C SER A 121 -2.13 4.46 3.91
N HIS A 122 -2.51 3.18 3.86
CA HIS A 122 -1.76 2.08 4.46
C HIS A 122 -0.99 1.23 3.42
N LEU A 123 -1.39 1.30 2.15
CA LEU A 123 -0.80 0.47 1.09
C LEU A 123 0.72 0.66 0.96
N HIS A 124 1.19 1.89 0.90
CA HIS A 124 2.61 2.20 0.76
C HIS A 124 3.43 1.75 1.98
N LYS A 125 2.85 1.83 3.19
CA LYS A 125 3.52 1.35 4.40
C LYS A 125 3.77 -0.16 4.36
N LEU A 126 2.84 -0.95 3.81
CA LEU A 126 3.03 -2.40 3.66
C LEU A 126 4.18 -2.72 2.72
N LEU A 127 4.32 -1.98 1.62
CA LEU A 127 5.43 -2.15 0.69
C LEU A 127 6.75 -1.69 1.32
N GLN A 128 6.77 -0.56 2.02
CA GLN A 128 7.94 -0.04 2.74
C GLN A 128 8.42 -1.00 3.84
N GLN A 129 7.48 -1.64 4.55
CA GLN A 129 7.78 -2.67 5.55
C GLN A 129 8.09 -4.04 4.94
N GLN A 130 8.09 -4.14 3.62
CA GLN A 130 8.37 -5.37 2.88
C GLN A 130 7.46 -6.55 3.25
N LYS A 131 6.25 -6.23 3.68
CA LYS A 131 5.21 -7.23 3.99
C LYS A 131 4.48 -7.72 2.75
N VAL A 132 4.64 -7.01 1.62
CA VAL A 132 4.02 -7.33 0.34
C VAL A 132 5.04 -7.17 -0.78
N ASP A 133 4.87 -7.93 -1.85
CA ASP A 133 5.74 -7.88 -3.03
C ASP A 133 5.34 -6.73 -3.98
N MET A 134 4.04 -6.42 -3.99
CA MET A 134 3.46 -5.40 -4.87
C MET A 134 2.34 -4.63 -4.18
N VAL A 135 2.25 -3.35 -4.50
CA VAL A 135 1.09 -2.50 -4.22
C VAL A 135 0.44 -2.10 -5.53
N ILE A 136 -0.88 -2.24 -5.60
CA ILE A 136 -1.69 -1.76 -6.73
C ILE A 136 -2.62 -0.66 -6.20
N THR A 137 -2.50 0.56 -6.71
CA THR A 137 -3.14 1.75 -6.16
C THR A 137 -3.56 2.74 -7.25
N TYR A 138 -4.42 3.68 -6.89
CA TYR A 138 -4.77 4.84 -7.73
C TYR A 138 -3.83 6.03 -7.55
N GLU A 139 -3.01 6.02 -6.51
CA GLU A 139 -2.06 7.11 -6.24
C GLU A 139 -0.82 6.96 -7.13
N ASP A 140 -0.43 8.04 -7.79
CA ASP A 140 0.79 8.14 -8.61
C ASP A 140 1.86 8.98 -7.91
N ASP A 141 2.13 8.68 -6.66
CA ASP A 141 3.21 9.33 -5.90
C ASP A 141 4.04 8.26 -5.18
N PRO A 142 5.00 7.64 -5.89
CA PRO A 142 5.89 6.70 -5.25
C PRO A 142 6.93 7.47 -4.43
N GLU A 143 7.10 7.07 -3.19
CA GLU A 143 8.34 7.35 -2.48
C GLU A 143 9.53 6.85 -3.32
N ALA A 144 10.69 7.50 -3.24
CA ALA A 144 11.89 7.15 -4.02
C ALA A 144 12.35 5.68 -3.87
N ALA A 145 11.87 4.99 -2.84
CA ALA A 145 12.16 3.58 -2.56
C ALA A 145 11.36 2.58 -3.43
N PHE A 146 10.36 3.05 -4.20
CA PHE A 146 9.49 2.19 -4.99
C PHE A 146 9.73 2.35 -6.48
N LYS A 147 9.55 1.23 -7.20
CA LYS A 147 9.61 1.20 -8.66
C LYS A 147 8.20 1.00 -9.21
N LYS A 148 7.74 1.94 -10.01
CA LYS A 148 6.53 1.77 -10.81
C LYS A 148 6.85 0.80 -11.96
N VAL A 149 6.15 -0.33 -11.99
CA VAL A 149 6.41 -1.40 -12.96
C VAL A 149 5.37 -1.45 -14.08
N PHE A 150 4.15 -0.99 -13.78
CA PHE A 150 3.07 -0.98 -14.77
C PHE A 150 2.05 0.12 -14.45
N THR A 151 1.33 0.57 -15.47
CA THR A 151 0.19 1.48 -15.34
C THR A 151 -0.89 1.07 -16.33
N THR A 152 -2.11 0.97 -15.85
CA THR A 152 -3.31 0.77 -16.66
C THR A 152 -4.38 1.77 -16.27
N ALA A 153 -5.60 1.63 -16.79
CA ALA A 153 -6.71 2.50 -16.41
C ALA A 153 -8.02 1.71 -16.36
N ILE A 154 -8.91 2.18 -15.49
CA ILE A 154 -10.30 1.76 -15.42
C ILE A 154 -11.21 2.91 -15.82
N PHE A 155 -12.42 2.61 -16.31
CA PHE A 155 -13.44 3.62 -16.57
C PHE A 155 -14.30 3.81 -15.34
N VAL A 156 -14.54 5.07 -14.98
CA VAL A 156 -15.31 5.49 -13.81
C VAL A 156 -16.43 6.41 -14.24
N GLY A 157 -17.64 6.19 -13.73
CA GLY A 157 -18.81 7.02 -13.95
C GLY A 157 -19.60 7.23 -12.65
N LEU A 158 -20.48 8.22 -12.65
CA LEU A 158 -21.51 8.33 -11.63
C LEU A 158 -22.60 7.32 -11.97
N LEU A 159 -22.75 6.29 -11.14
CA LEU A 159 -23.61 5.13 -11.42
C LEU A 159 -24.93 5.20 -10.69
N LYS A 160 -25.98 4.75 -11.37
CA LYS A 160 -27.33 4.52 -10.85
C LYS A 160 -27.81 3.10 -11.20
N ALA A 161 -28.89 2.65 -10.57
CA ALA A 161 -29.60 1.44 -11.02
C ALA A 161 -30.13 1.63 -12.45
N LYS A 162 -30.08 0.59 -13.25
CA LYS A 162 -30.53 0.61 -14.66
C LYS A 162 -32.00 1.03 -14.78
N GLU A 163 -32.82 0.58 -13.84
CA GLU A 163 -34.29 0.82 -13.84
C GLU A 163 -34.67 2.19 -13.24
N THR A 164 -33.72 2.91 -12.66
CA THR A 164 -33.97 4.24 -12.11
C THR A 164 -34.17 5.25 -13.24
N PRO A 165 -35.30 5.95 -13.28
CA PRO A 165 -35.56 6.97 -14.31
C PRO A 165 -34.63 8.18 -14.16
N THR A 166 -35.11 9.35 -14.44
CA THR A 166 -34.35 10.61 -14.31
C THR A 166 -33.93 10.85 -12.87
N ILE A 167 -32.67 11.25 -12.66
CA ILE A 167 -32.09 11.56 -11.34
C ILE A 167 -32.37 13.02 -10.99
N ASP A 168 -32.90 13.25 -9.79
CA ASP A 168 -32.94 14.57 -9.16
C ASP A 168 -31.80 14.66 -8.14
N TYR A 169 -30.64 15.19 -8.57
CA TYR A 169 -29.44 15.27 -7.73
C TYR A 169 -29.66 15.94 -6.38
N ALA A 170 -30.64 16.84 -6.26
CA ALA A 170 -30.92 17.52 -5.00
C ALA A 170 -31.55 16.61 -3.93
N LYS A 171 -32.10 15.47 -4.35
CA LYS A 171 -32.76 14.49 -3.47
C LYS A 171 -31.97 13.21 -3.26
N GLU A 172 -30.93 12.98 -4.09
CA GLU A 172 -30.15 11.73 -4.06
C GLU A 172 -29.18 11.69 -2.88
N LEU A 173 -28.93 10.47 -2.37
CA LEU A 173 -27.79 10.18 -1.53
C LEU A 173 -26.59 9.81 -2.39
N PHE A 174 -25.43 10.34 -2.02
CA PHE A 174 -24.16 10.03 -2.66
C PHE A 174 -23.32 9.14 -1.75
N PHE A 175 -23.14 7.89 -2.12
CA PHE A 175 -22.34 6.96 -1.34
C PHE A 175 -20.85 7.21 -1.57
N VAL A 176 -20.09 7.25 -0.46
CA VAL A 176 -18.63 7.48 -0.48
C VAL A 176 -17.93 6.63 0.57
N SER A 177 -16.69 6.23 0.30
CA SER A 177 -15.81 5.59 1.28
C SER A 177 -15.39 6.57 2.39
N ASN A 178 -15.02 6.05 3.56
CA ASN A 178 -14.37 6.81 4.63
C ASN A 178 -12.92 7.19 4.30
N ASP A 179 -12.28 6.48 3.37
CA ASP A 179 -10.92 6.78 2.95
C ASP A 179 -10.87 8.16 2.25
N LYS A 180 -10.20 9.12 2.91
CA LYS A 180 -10.04 10.49 2.39
C LYS A 180 -9.21 10.56 1.10
N LYS A 181 -8.39 9.55 0.83
CA LYS A 181 -7.59 9.44 -0.38
C LYS A 181 -8.31 8.68 -1.51
N CYS A 182 -9.49 8.14 -1.24
CA CYS A 182 -10.29 7.44 -2.24
C CYS A 182 -10.64 8.38 -3.41
N PRO A 183 -10.24 8.07 -4.65
CA PRO A 183 -10.47 8.93 -5.82
C PRO A 183 -11.98 9.10 -6.11
N PHE A 184 -12.79 8.09 -5.84
CA PHE A 184 -14.25 8.17 -6.04
C PHE A 184 -14.90 9.14 -5.06
N ARG A 185 -14.47 9.12 -3.80
CA ARG A 185 -14.89 10.11 -2.80
C ARG A 185 -14.54 11.53 -3.24
N ASN A 186 -13.32 11.73 -3.70
CA ASN A 186 -12.85 13.05 -4.14
C ASN A 186 -13.65 13.56 -5.33
N LYS A 187 -13.94 12.69 -6.32
CA LYS A 187 -14.82 13.00 -7.45
C LYS A 187 -16.23 13.35 -7.00
N THR A 188 -16.79 12.61 -6.06
CA THR A 188 -18.13 12.91 -5.50
C THR A 188 -18.15 14.28 -4.84
N ILE A 189 -17.15 14.61 -4.01
CA ILE A 189 -17.07 15.92 -3.34
C ILE A 189 -16.94 17.06 -4.36
N GLN A 190 -16.12 16.84 -5.39
CA GLN A 190 -15.95 17.79 -6.48
C GLN A 190 -17.28 18.01 -7.23
N PHE A 191 -17.95 16.92 -7.62
CA PHE A 191 -19.25 16.97 -8.31
C PHE A 191 -20.32 17.74 -7.51
N LEU A 192 -20.43 17.45 -6.20
CA LEU A 192 -21.36 18.18 -5.33
C LEU A 192 -21.06 19.69 -5.34
N LYS A 193 -19.79 20.06 -5.26
CA LYS A 193 -19.36 21.47 -5.26
C LYS A 193 -19.68 22.17 -6.59
N GLU A 194 -19.38 21.53 -7.72
CA GLU A 194 -19.62 22.07 -9.06
C GLU A 194 -21.11 22.25 -9.36
N ASN A 195 -21.95 21.39 -8.81
CA ASN A 195 -23.42 21.44 -9.00
C ASN A 195 -24.16 22.16 -7.86
N ASN A 196 -23.46 22.84 -6.94
CA ASN A 196 -24.03 23.54 -5.78
C ASN A 196 -24.92 22.66 -4.90
N LEU A 197 -24.54 21.37 -4.75
CA LEU A 197 -25.27 20.39 -3.94
C LEU A 197 -24.74 20.35 -2.50
N SER A 198 -25.60 19.90 -1.58
CA SER A 198 -25.27 19.87 -0.17
C SER A 198 -24.38 18.67 0.20
N GLN A 199 -23.31 18.89 0.99
CA GLN A 199 -22.54 17.79 1.57
C GLN A 199 -23.34 16.92 2.56
N ARG A 200 -24.52 17.34 3.00
CA ARG A 200 -25.42 16.52 3.82
C ARG A 200 -25.98 15.31 3.06
N GLN A 201 -25.87 15.30 1.74
CA GLN A 201 -26.24 14.18 0.87
C GLN A 201 -25.17 13.08 0.82
N LEU A 202 -23.99 13.30 1.41
CA LEU A 202 -22.96 12.28 1.51
C LEU A 202 -23.32 11.22 2.55
N GLN A 203 -23.43 9.98 2.11
CA GLN A 203 -23.57 8.81 2.98
C GLN A 203 -22.27 8.00 2.94
N GLN A 204 -21.62 7.86 4.10
CA GLN A 204 -20.38 7.12 4.22
C GLN A 204 -20.64 5.62 4.38
N LEU A 205 -20.00 4.81 3.53
CA LEU A 205 -20.04 3.35 3.54
C LEU A 205 -18.65 2.81 3.19
N ASP A 206 -18.08 1.92 4.02
CA ASP A 206 -16.75 1.34 3.76
C ASP A 206 -16.80 -0.02 3.05
N SER A 207 -17.98 -0.49 2.69
CA SER A 207 -18.16 -1.70 1.90
C SER A 207 -18.54 -1.36 0.47
N TYR A 208 -17.64 -1.67 -0.46
CA TYR A 208 -17.87 -1.47 -1.89
C TYR A 208 -19.08 -2.29 -2.39
N SER A 209 -19.20 -3.55 -1.95
CA SER A 209 -20.31 -4.43 -2.33
C SER A 209 -21.65 -3.92 -1.81
N LEU A 210 -21.66 -3.37 -0.59
CA LEU A 210 -22.86 -2.79 -0.01
C LEU A 210 -23.27 -1.49 -0.73
N MET A 211 -22.31 -0.69 -1.20
CA MET A 211 -22.62 0.46 -2.05
C MET A 211 -23.30 0.02 -3.35
N GLU A 212 -22.77 -0.99 -4.04
CA GLU A 212 -23.38 -1.51 -5.26
C GLU A 212 -24.80 -2.03 -5.03
N GLU A 213 -25.02 -2.78 -3.94
CA GLU A 213 -26.34 -3.28 -3.55
C GLU A 213 -27.35 -2.13 -3.32
N PHE A 214 -26.98 -1.12 -2.54
CA PHE A 214 -27.86 0.02 -2.28
C PHE A 214 -28.13 0.86 -3.53
N ILE A 215 -27.17 0.97 -4.45
CA ILE A 215 -27.42 1.65 -5.73
C ILE A 215 -28.40 0.81 -6.58
N GLN A 216 -28.25 -0.52 -6.62
CA GLN A 216 -29.18 -1.41 -7.33
C GLN A 216 -30.61 -1.29 -6.77
N ASP A 217 -30.74 -1.12 -5.47
CA ASP A 217 -32.03 -0.90 -4.79
C ASP A 217 -32.58 0.53 -4.98
N GLY A 218 -31.91 1.38 -5.74
CA GLY A 218 -32.33 2.76 -5.98
C GLY A 218 -32.25 3.66 -4.73
N LYS A 219 -31.36 3.35 -3.77
CA LYS A 219 -31.21 4.10 -2.52
C LYS A 219 -30.25 5.29 -2.64
N GLY A 220 -29.56 5.44 -3.77
CA GLY A 220 -28.62 6.51 -4.02
C GLY A 220 -27.74 6.23 -5.22
N ILE A 221 -26.69 7.02 -5.37
CA ILE A 221 -25.75 6.98 -6.50
C ILE A 221 -24.30 7.10 -5.99
N ALA A 222 -23.33 6.65 -6.80
CA ALA A 222 -21.91 6.82 -6.47
C ALA A 222 -21.03 6.87 -7.72
N PHE A 223 -19.88 7.56 -7.61
CA PHE A 223 -18.79 7.37 -8.56
C PHE A 223 -18.13 6.03 -8.31
N LEU A 224 -18.22 5.11 -9.26
CA LEU A 224 -17.65 3.75 -9.18
C LEU A 224 -17.10 3.33 -10.54
N PRO A 225 -16.22 2.31 -10.59
CA PRO A 225 -15.81 1.68 -11.84
C PRO A 225 -16.99 1.06 -12.58
N ILE A 226 -17.02 1.27 -13.89
CA ILE A 226 -18.06 0.71 -14.78
C ILE A 226 -17.69 -0.74 -15.06
N ARG A 227 -18.55 -1.69 -14.64
CA ARG A 227 -18.21 -3.11 -14.62
C ARG A 227 -19.26 -4.05 -15.16
N ASN A 228 -20.52 -3.77 -14.90
CA ASN A 228 -21.64 -4.68 -15.16
C ASN A 228 -22.84 -3.95 -15.76
N ASP A 229 -23.84 -4.72 -16.17
CA ASP A 229 -25.04 -4.21 -16.81
C ASP A 229 -26.15 -3.82 -15.82
N THR A 230 -25.97 -4.03 -14.52
CA THR A 230 -26.97 -3.71 -13.50
C THR A 230 -26.91 -2.27 -13.02
N LEU A 231 -25.68 -1.71 -12.98
CA LEU A 231 -25.43 -0.32 -12.72
C LEU A 231 -25.00 0.38 -14.00
N VAL A 232 -25.64 1.49 -14.32
CA VAL A 232 -25.37 2.24 -15.56
C VAL A 232 -24.87 3.65 -15.22
N PRO A 233 -23.97 4.20 -16.05
CA PRO A 233 -23.57 5.59 -15.93
C PRO A 233 -24.74 6.53 -16.17
N ILE A 234 -24.79 7.63 -15.42
CA ILE A 234 -25.73 8.72 -15.66
C ILE A 234 -25.22 9.52 -16.88
N GLU A 235 -26.07 9.68 -17.89
CA GLU A 235 -25.69 10.18 -19.22
C GLU A 235 -25.13 11.59 -19.26
N ASP A 236 -25.58 12.46 -18.38
CA ASP A 236 -25.14 13.87 -18.29
C ASP A 236 -23.85 14.07 -17.49
N VAL A 237 -23.28 12.97 -16.95
CA VAL A 237 -21.99 12.99 -16.26
C VAL A 237 -20.95 12.24 -17.05
N PRO A 238 -19.81 12.89 -17.39
CA PRO A 238 -18.80 12.28 -18.22
C PRO A 238 -18.16 11.06 -17.57
N ILE A 239 -17.92 10.04 -18.38
CA ILE A 239 -17.12 8.88 -18.00
C ILE A 239 -15.65 9.26 -18.10
N GLU A 240 -14.88 8.98 -17.06
CA GLU A 240 -13.47 9.30 -17.01
C GLU A 240 -12.60 8.05 -16.91
N LYS A 241 -11.34 8.17 -17.37
CA LYS A 241 -10.32 7.17 -17.13
C LYS A 241 -9.59 7.48 -15.82
N LEU A 242 -9.50 6.49 -14.95
CA LEU A 242 -8.73 6.56 -13.73
C LEU A 242 -7.54 5.61 -13.82
N ALA A 243 -6.33 6.14 -13.68
CA ALA A 243 -5.11 5.34 -13.72
C ALA A 243 -5.02 4.39 -12.50
N VAL A 244 -4.45 3.23 -12.76
CA VAL A 244 -4.12 2.20 -11.75
C VAL A 244 -2.63 1.91 -11.89
N HIS A 245 -1.88 2.12 -10.83
CA HIS A 245 -0.42 2.02 -10.81
C HIS A 245 0.02 0.82 -9.99
N PHE A 246 1.07 0.16 -10.46
CA PHE A 246 1.67 -1.02 -9.86
C PHE A 246 3.07 -0.68 -9.39
N PHE A 247 3.29 -0.83 -8.09
CA PHE A 247 4.57 -0.54 -7.47
C PHE A 247 5.15 -1.77 -6.80
N THR A 248 6.45 -1.98 -7.00
CA THR A 248 7.26 -2.96 -6.27
C THR A 248 8.34 -2.24 -5.50
N ASN A 249 8.99 -2.94 -4.56
CA ASN A 249 10.20 -2.43 -3.96
C ASN A 249 11.27 -2.28 -5.05
N GLN A 250 12.07 -1.22 -4.99
CA GLN A 250 13.10 -0.92 -6.00
C GLN A 250 14.12 -2.05 -6.19
N HIS A 251 14.39 -2.80 -5.12
CA HIS A 251 15.38 -3.89 -5.10
C HIS A 251 14.75 -5.28 -5.10
N SER A 252 13.45 -5.39 -5.34
CA SER A 252 12.80 -6.71 -5.41
C SER A 252 13.32 -7.50 -6.61
N LEU A 253 13.76 -8.73 -6.34
CA LEU A 253 14.19 -9.69 -7.36
C LEU A 253 13.10 -10.71 -7.69
N LYS A 254 11.92 -10.60 -7.06
CA LYS A 254 10.81 -11.51 -7.29
C LYS A 254 10.22 -11.27 -8.67
N GLN A 255 10.11 -12.32 -9.46
CA GLN A 255 9.50 -12.24 -10.79
C GLN A 255 8.02 -11.89 -10.64
N ILE A 256 7.58 -10.91 -11.40
CA ILE A 256 6.18 -10.49 -11.41
C ILE A 256 5.43 -11.43 -12.35
N PRO A 257 4.30 -12.01 -11.90
CA PRO A 257 3.47 -12.84 -12.77
C PRO A 257 2.87 -12.02 -13.92
N ASP A 258 3.02 -12.51 -15.16
CA ASP A 258 2.61 -11.79 -16.37
C ASP A 258 1.08 -11.56 -16.42
N GLU A 259 0.32 -12.49 -15.88
CA GLU A 259 -1.15 -12.41 -15.82
C GLU A 259 -1.69 -11.21 -15.03
N LEU A 260 -0.85 -10.55 -14.22
CA LEU A 260 -1.27 -9.32 -13.51
C LEU A 260 -1.43 -8.13 -14.45
N PHE A 261 -0.84 -8.19 -15.65
CA PHE A 261 -0.79 -7.08 -16.60
C PHE A 261 -1.74 -7.25 -17.79
N ASP A 262 -2.10 -8.49 -18.11
CA ASP A 262 -3.03 -8.86 -19.20
C ASP A 262 -4.48 -8.71 -18.73
#